data_4a71ac6701b72fee274f0c782010bea8
#
_entry.id   4a71ac6701b72fee274f0c782010bea8
#
_cell.length_a   1.000
_cell.length_b   1.000
_cell.length_c   1.000
_cell.angle_alpha   90.00
_cell.angle_beta   90.00
_cell.angle_gamma   90.00
#
_symmetry.space_group_name_H-M   'P 1'
#
loop_
_entity.id
_entity.type
_entity.pdbx_description
1 polymer ?
#
loop_
_entity_poly.entity_id
_entity_poly.type
_entity_poly.pdbx_seq_one_letter_code
_entity_poly.pdbx_strand_id
1 'polypeptide(L)'
;MDILNWFIGSRATRVFATFENYGGSAMPDISTMAQYEMASGAMVQVWMSYEMPSPGLGSNMGLTIVCSKAILQMDRYWLKLGIGDDWTDVISIEGWNWLLDPKNPRRIAMSAGQLRDFSGNIIDDTEPSPSGEEARNAVEMIDYARRSAAAHRSIDIPPAARW
;
A
#
# COMPACT_ATOMS: atom_id res chain seq x y z
N MET A 1 0.30 -3.18 -0.51
CA MET A 1 -0.57 -3.44 -1.66
C MET A 1 -2.04 -3.28 -1.34
N ASP A 2 -2.49 -3.72 -0.19
CA ASP A 2 -3.89 -3.65 0.25
C ASP A 2 -4.51 -2.25 0.12
N ILE A 3 -3.88 -1.22 0.66
CA ILE A 3 -4.34 0.17 0.56
C ILE A 3 -4.56 0.64 -0.89
N LEU A 4 -3.81 0.12 -1.86
CA LEU A 4 -3.97 0.47 -3.27
C LEU A 4 -5.26 -0.13 -3.85
N ASN A 5 -5.51 -1.41 -3.54
CA ASN A 5 -6.75 -2.08 -3.95
C ASN A 5 -7.97 -1.39 -3.33
N TRP A 6 -7.86 -0.98 -2.07
CA TRP A 6 -8.93 -0.28 -1.37
C TRP A 6 -9.26 1.07 -2.01
N PHE A 7 -8.26 1.91 -2.31
CA PHE A 7 -8.49 3.21 -2.96
C PHE A 7 -9.01 3.10 -4.40
N ILE A 8 -8.52 2.11 -5.16
CA ILE A 8 -8.86 1.98 -6.57
C ILE A 8 -10.15 1.19 -6.77
N GLY A 9 -10.53 0.35 -5.81
CA GLY A 9 -11.72 -0.49 -5.89
C GLY A 9 -11.66 -1.54 -7.00
N SER A 10 -10.46 -1.90 -7.46
CA SER A 10 -10.28 -2.91 -8.50
C SER A 10 -8.97 -3.68 -8.32
N ARG A 11 -8.93 -4.91 -8.84
CA ARG A 11 -7.76 -5.77 -8.79
C ARG A 11 -6.73 -5.41 -9.86
N ALA A 12 -5.48 -5.78 -9.63
CA ALA A 12 -4.44 -5.74 -10.65
C ALA A 12 -4.64 -6.84 -11.71
N THR A 13 -4.34 -6.51 -12.98
CA THR A 13 -4.45 -7.43 -14.13
C THR A 13 -3.12 -7.71 -14.80
N ARG A 14 -2.13 -6.83 -14.62
CA ARG A 14 -0.79 -6.96 -15.17
C ARG A 14 0.22 -6.26 -14.28
N VAL A 15 1.45 -6.75 -14.26
CA VAL A 15 2.57 -6.13 -13.54
C VAL A 15 3.86 -6.21 -14.33
N PHE A 16 4.66 -5.14 -14.23
CA PHE A 16 6.09 -5.12 -14.50
C PHE A 16 6.83 -4.70 -13.25
N ALA A 17 7.86 -5.43 -12.85
CA ALA A 17 8.61 -5.12 -11.64
C ALA A 17 10.10 -5.41 -11.77
N THR A 18 10.88 -4.69 -10.95
CA THR A 18 12.31 -4.92 -10.72
C THR A 18 12.55 -4.99 -9.23
N PHE A 19 13.24 -6.02 -8.78
CA PHE A 19 13.64 -6.23 -7.40
C PHE A 19 15.16 -6.33 -7.35
N GLU A 20 15.79 -5.55 -6.47
CA GLU A 20 17.23 -5.47 -6.36
C GLU A 20 17.67 -5.43 -4.89
N ASN A 21 18.92 -5.74 -4.69
CA ASN A 21 19.60 -5.65 -3.41
C ASN A 21 20.98 -5.03 -3.63
N TYR A 22 21.09 -3.74 -3.39
CA TYR A 22 22.31 -2.97 -3.66
C TYR A 22 23.31 -3.03 -2.49
N GLY A 23 22.83 -3.25 -1.28
CA GLY A 23 23.63 -3.25 -0.05
C GLY A 23 24.31 -4.59 0.28
N GLY A 24 24.17 -5.61 -0.56
CA GLY A 24 24.74 -6.93 -0.30
C GLY A 24 24.07 -7.67 0.89
N SER A 25 22.90 -7.24 1.34
CA SER A 25 22.12 -7.93 2.35
C SER A 25 21.74 -9.34 1.91
N ALA A 26 21.75 -10.30 2.84
CA ALA A 26 21.22 -11.64 2.58
C ALA A 26 19.68 -11.68 2.49
N MET A 27 19.01 -10.56 2.80
CA MET A 27 17.55 -10.46 2.68
C MET A 27 17.18 -10.17 1.22
N PRO A 28 16.26 -10.94 0.62
CA PRO A 28 15.80 -10.68 -0.74
C PRO A 28 14.87 -9.45 -0.79
N ASP A 29 14.74 -8.86 -1.99
CA ASP A 29 13.68 -7.92 -2.33
C ASP A 29 13.67 -6.61 -1.50
N ILE A 30 14.85 -6.08 -1.17
CA ILE A 30 14.95 -4.90 -0.30
C ILE A 30 14.63 -3.61 -1.03
N SER A 31 14.95 -3.52 -2.32
CA SER A 31 14.62 -2.40 -3.19
C SER A 31 13.72 -2.86 -4.31
N THR A 32 12.54 -2.28 -4.42
CA THR A 32 11.48 -2.72 -5.33
C THR A 32 10.91 -1.55 -6.11
N MET A 33 10.76 -1.72 -7.42
CA MET A 33 9.93 -0.89 -8.28
C MET A 33 8.92 -1.79 -9.00
N ALA A 34 7.64 -1.43 -8.95
CA ALA A 34 6.60 -2.17 -9.64
C ALA A 34 5.57 -1.23 -10.27
N GLN A 35 5.12 -1.58 -11.45
CA GLN A 35 4.03 -0.90 -12.15
C GLN A 35 2.90 -1.91 -12.39
N TYR A 36 1.67 -1.52 -12.02
CA TYR A 36 0.49 -2.36 -12.20
C TYR A 36 -0.52 -1.67 -13.11
N GLU A 37 -1.15 -2.47 -13.95
CA GLU A 37 -2.39 -2.12 -14.63
C GLU A 37 -3.56 -2.72 -13.84
N MET A 38 -4.57 -1.91 -13.57
CA MET A 38 -5.75 -2.35 -12.82
C MET A 38 -6.92 -2.66 -13.75
N ALA A 39 -7.84 -3.51 -13.34
CA ALA A 39 -9.01 -3.85 -14.13
C ALA A 39 -9.92 -2.65 -14.45
N SER A 40 -9.88 -1.60 -13.63
CA SER A 40 -10.54 -0.31 -13.87
C SER A 40 -9.88 0.56 -14.94
N GLY A 41 -8.69 0.18 -15.44
CA GLY A 41 -7.85 1.00 -16.31
C GLY A 41 -6.92 1.97 -15.55
N ALA A 42 -6.98 2.01 -14.24
CA ALA A 42 -6.02 2.79 -13.43
C ALA A 42 -4.61 2.19 -13.54
N MET A 43 -3.60 3.05 -13.48
CA MET A 43 -2.19 2.67 -13.40
C MET A 43 -1.66 2.94 -12.00
N VAL A 44 -0.87 2.03 -11.47
CA VAL A 44 -0.24 2.14 -10.16
C VAL A 44 1.26 1.98 -10.31
N GLN A 45 2.01 2.86 -9.65
CA GLN A 45 3.45 2.73 -9.49
C GLN A 45 3.78 2.60 -8.00
N VAL A 46 4.57 1.61 -7.67
CA VAL A 46 5.07 1.37 -6.32
C VAL A 46 6.58 1.44 -6.34
N TRP A 47 7.12 2.20 -5.40
CA TRP A 47 8.55 2.20 -5.12
C TRP A 47 8.77 2.00 -3.62
N MET A 48 9.70 1.15 -3.27
CA MET A 48 10.08 0.87 -1.89
C MET A 48 11.56 0.54 -1.83
N SER A 49 12.27 1.07 -0.84
CA SER A 49 13.64 0.66 -0.53
C SER A 49 13.90 0.74 0.96
N TYR A 50 14.55 -0.27 1.50
CA TYR A 50 15.11 -0.29 2.85
C TYR A 50 16.63 -0.02 2.88
N GLU A 51 17.23 0.22 1.71
CA GLU A 51 18.68 0.41 1.56
C GLU A 51 19.10 1.89 1.52
N MET A 52 18.19 2.79 1.87
CA MET A 52 18.51 4.21 1.85
C MET A 52 19.49 4.57 2.96
N PRO A 53 20.63 5.23 2.62
CA PRO A 53 21.57 5.68 3.63
C PRO A 53 20.95 6.79 4.50
N SER A 54 21.50 6.95 5.72
CA SER A 54 21.12 8.07 6.58
C SER A 54 21.42 9.42 5.90
N PRO A 55 20.56 10.44 6.02
CA PRO A 55 19.35 10.50 6.86
C PRO A 55 18.12 9.80 6.27
N GLY A 56 18.23 9.19 5.08
CA GLY A 56 17.12 8.57 4.38
C GLY A 56 16.04 9.57 3.94
N LEU A 57 14.92 9.07 3.44
CA LEU A 57 13.73 9.87 3.17
C LEU A 57 12.77 9.87 4.38
N GLY A 58 13.26 9.43 5.54
CA GLY A 58 12.43 9.15 6.69
C GLY A 58 11.54 7.92 6.47
N SER A 59 10.61 7.71 7.36
CA SER A 59 9.62 6.65 7.20
C SER A 59 8.47 7.07 6.28
N ASN A 60 8.76 7.78 5.21
CA ASN A 60 7.75 8.34 4.32
C ASN A 60 7.06 7.23 3.53
N MET A 61 5.90 6.85 4.00
CA MET A 61 4.91 6.15 3.18
C MET A 61 4.04 7.23 2.53
N GLY A 62 4.54 7.81 1.44
CA GLY A 62 3.77 8.77 0.66
C GLY A 62 2.89 8.06 -0.36
N LEU A 63 1.69 8.56 -0.56
CA LEU A 63 0.78 8.15 -1.63
C LEU A 63 0.28 9.40 -2.36
N THR A 64 0.36 9.36 -3.69
CA THR A 64 -0.24 10.36 -4.57
C THR A 64 -1.25 9.67 -5.47
N ILE A 65 -2.50 10.15 -5.46
CA ILE A 65 -3.57 9.66 -6.34
C ILE A 65 -3.95 10.80 -7.27
N VAL A 66 -3.77 10.57 -8.57
CA VAL A 66 -4.15 11.54 -9.61
C VAL A 66 -5.46 11.09 -10.24
N CYS A 67 -6.49 11.90 -10.09
CA CYS A 67 -7.81 11.70 -10.66
C CYS A 67 -8.10 12.73 -11.76
N SER A 68 -9.18 12.54 -12.52
CA SER A 68 -9.57 13.47 -13.58
C SER A 68 -9.93 14.89 -13.11
N LYS A 69 -10.28 15.06 -11.83
CA LYS A 69 -10.75 16.33 -11.24
C LYS A 69 -9.99 16.79 -10.03
N ALA A 70 -9.11 15.96 -9.46
CA ALA A 70 -8.43 16.25 -8.22
C ALA A 70 -7.14 15.43 -8.10
N ILE A 71 -6.25 15.89 -7.23
CA ILE A 71 -5.07 15.17 -6.79
C ILE A 71 -5.15 15.01 -5.28
N LEU A 72 -4.95 13.80 -4.77
CA LEU A 72 -4.78 13.53 -3.36
C LEU A 72 -3.31 13.21 -3.09
N GLN A 73 -2.76 13.85 -2.09
CA GLN A 73 -1.44 13.51 -1.56
C GLN A 73 -1.57 13.22 -0.06
N MET A 74 -0.96 12.15 0.38
CA MET A 74 -0.99 11.80 1.80
C MET A 74 0.30 11.12 2.25
N ASP A 75 0.56 11.26 3.53
CA ASP A 75 1.48 10.42 4.26
C ASP A 75 0.82 9.93 5.56
N ARG A 76 1.59 9.59 6.56
CA ARG A 76 1.08 9.11 7.87
C ARG A 76 0.39 10.21 8.68
N TYR A 77 0.65 11.47 8.40
CA TYR A 77 0.33 12.58 9.28
C TYR A 77 -0.51 13.65 8.61
N TRP A 78 -0.59 13.65 7.30
CA TRP A 78 -1.33 14.65 6.57
C TRP A 78 -2.00 14.09 5.31
N LEU A 79 -3.08 14.72 4.93
CA LEU A 79 -3.79 14.52 3.67
C LEU A 79 -4.07 15.89 3.06
N LYS A 80 -3.69 16.06 1.81
CA LYS A 80 -3.96 17.26 1.01
C LYS A 80 -4.81 16.90 -0.19
N LEU A 81 -5.71 17.80 -0.54
CA LEU A 81 -6.56 17.75 -1.73
C LEU A 81 -6.23 18.93 -2.64
N GLY A 82 -5.82 18.65 -3.88
CA GLY A 82 -5.63 19.64 -4.94
C GLY A 82 -6.81 19.63 -5.89
N ILE A 83 -7.44 20.79 -6.11
CA ILE A 83 -8.52 21.00 -7.08
C ILE A 83 -8.25 22.31 -7.82
N GLY A 84 -8.20 22.28 -9.15
CA GLY A 84 -7.77 23.44 -9.93
C GLY A 84 -6.33 23.82 -9.60
N ASP A 85 -6.12 25.08 -9.23
CA ASP A 85 -4.80 25.61 -8.86
C ASP A 85 -4.56 25.61 -7.33
N ASP A 86 -5.53 25.18 -6.53
CA ASP A 86 -5.51 25.29 -5.09
C ASP A 86 -5.28 23.96 -4.38
N TRP A 87 -4.56 24.02 -3.24
CA TRP A 87 -4.37 22.93 -2.30
C TRP A 87 -5.06 23.22 -0.98
N THR A 88 -5.79 22.21 -0.48
CA THR A 88 -6.44 22.26 0.83
C THR A 88 -5.86 21.18 1.74
N ASP A 89 -5.46 21.57 2.95
CA ASP A 89 -5.11 20.62 4.00
C ASP A 89 -6.39 19.99 4.57
N VAL A 90 -6.62 18.72 4.29
CA VAL A 90 -7.81 17.98 4.77
C VAL A 90 -7.57 17.39 6.16
N ILE A 91 -6.37 16.83 6.36
CA ILE A 91 -5.94 16.27 7.64
C ILE A 91 -4.51 16.73 7.89
N SER A 92 -4.26 17.19 9.11
CA SER A 92 -2.92 17.41 9.62
C SER A 92 -2.89 16.97 11.08
N ILE A 93 -2.02 16.03 11.40
CA ILE A 93 -1.84 15.54 12.77
C ILE A 93 -0.39 15.65 13.17
N GLU A 94 -0.14 15.90 14.45
CA GLU A 94 1.21 15.93 14.98
C GLU A 94 1.91 14.58 14.74
N GLY A 95 3.12 14.65 14.16
CA GLY A 95 3.95 13.47 13.91
C GLY A 95 4.43 12.83 15.22
N TRP A 96 4.49 11.52 15.24
CA TRP A 96 5.04 10.75 16.35
C TRP A 96 5.88 9.58 15.83
N ASN A 97 6.90 9.21 16.58
CA ASN A 97 7.75 8.08 16.20
C ASN A 97 7.13 6.77 16.65
N TRP A 98 6.43 6.13 15.74
CA TRP A 98 5.69 4.92 16.02
C TRP A 98 6.59 3.72 16.40
N LEU A 99 7.88 3.73 16.01
CA LEU A 99 8.83 2.68 16.37
C LEU A 99 9.37 2.88 17.80
N LEU A 100 9.64 4.14 18.18
CA LEU A 100 10.23 4.46 19.47
C LEU A 100 9.21 4.69 20.58
N ASP A 101 7.94 4.87 20.24
CA ASP A 101 6.87 5.07 21.21
C ASP A 101 5.76 3.99 21.08
N PRO A 102 6.04 2.76 21.56
CA PRO A 102 5.08 1.66 21.50
C PRO A 102 3.84 1.88 22.38
N LYS A 103 3.90 2.80 23.34
CA LYS A 103 2.80 3.13 24.26
C LYS A 103 2.00 4.35 23.82
N ASN A 104 2.29 4.91 22.63
CA ASN A 104 1.54 6.04 22.11
C ASN A 104 0.04 5.73 22.07
N PRO A 105 -0.83 6.58 22.65
CA PRO A 105 -2.28 6.33 22.71
C PRO A 105 -2.91 6.09 21.32
N ARG A 106 -2.42 6.78 20.28
CA ARG A 106 -2.91 6.57 18.89
C ARG A 106 -2.59 5.18 18.38
N ARG A 107 -1.36 4.68 18.63
CA ARG A 107 -0.98 3.32 18.25
C ARG A 107 -1.84 2.28 18.95
N ILE A 108 -2.06 2.45 20.25
CA ILE A 108 -2.92 1.56 21.03
C ILE A 108 -4.36 1.61 20.51
N ALA A 109 -4.90 2.81 20.25
CA ALA A 109 -6.24 2.99 19.72
C ALA A 109 -6.44 2.34 18.35
N MET A 110 -5.45 2.44 17.44
CA MET A 110 -5.49 1.78 16.13
C MET A 110 -5.56 0.25 16.28
N SER A 111 -4.69 -0.34 17.09
CA SER A 111 -4.67 -1.79 17.32
C SER A 111 -5.94 -2.28 18.02
N ALA A 112 -6.41 -1.53 19.02
CA ALA A 112 -7.66 -1.85 19.74
C ALA A 112 -8.88 -1.73 18.81
N GLY A 113 -8.88 -0.75 17.90
CA GLY A 113 -9.92 -0.60 16.86
C GLY A 113 -10.00 -1.83 15.97
N GLN A 114 -8.87 -2.26 15.42
CA GLN A 114 -8.79 -3.44 14.56
C GLN A 114 -9.29 -4.72 15.27
N LEU A 115 -8.87 -4.95 16.52
CA LEU A 115 -9.31 -6.10 17.30
C LEU A 115 -10.80 -6.05 17.61
N ARG A 116 -11.33 -4.86 17.92
CA ARG A 116 -12.78 -4.68 18.20
C ARG A 116 -13.61 -4.95 16.95
N ASP A 117 -13.20 -4.41 15.81
CA ASP A 117 -13.88 -4.63 14.54
C ASP A 117 -13.91 -6.12 14.19
N PHE A 118 -12.76 -6.79 14.24
CA PHE A 118 -12.66 -8.22 13.98
C PHE A 118 -13.53 -9.06 14.95
N SER A 119 -13.51 -8.72 16.24
CA SER A 119 -14.33 -9.41 17.25
C SER A 119 -15.82 -9.18 17.02
N GLY A 120 -16.20 -7.95 16.61
CA GLY A 120 -17.58 -7.62 16.26
C GLY A 120 -18.08 -8.46 15.08
N ASN A 121 -17.26 -8.57 14.01
CA ASN A 121 -17.61 -9.39 12.86
C ASN A 121 -17.82 -10.88 13.20
N ILE A 122 -17.04 -11.42 14.15
CA ILE A 122 -17.24 -12.79 14.64
C ILE A 122 -18.57 -12.91 15.39
N ILE A 123 -18.91 -11.95 16.24
CA ILE A 123 -20.15 -11.95 17.05
C ILE A 123 -21.38 -11.80 16.17
N ASP A 124 -21.29 -10.93 15.16
CA ASP A 124 -22.40 -10.56 14.28
C ASP A 124 -22.51 -11.46 13.05
N ASP A 125 -21.61 -12.45 12.91
CA ASP A 125 -21.49 -13.36 11.74
C ASP A 125 -21.42 -12.60 10.41
N THR A 126 -20.60 -11.53 10.40
CA THR A 126 -20.36 -10.67 9.24
C THR A 126 -18.94 -10.83 8.69
N GLU A 127 -18.75 -10.56 7.40
CA GLU A 127 -17.42 -10.62 6.81
C GLU A 127 -16.58 -9.41 7.26
N PRO A 128 -15.33 -9.63 7.72
CA PRO A 128 -14.44 -8.56 8.12
C PRO A 128 -13.97 -7.75 6.90
N SER A 129 -13.70 -6.48 7.10
CA SER A 129 -13.00 -5.63 6.11
C SER A 129 -11.66 -5.15 6.68
N PRO A 130 -10.51 -5.48 6.06
CA PRO A 130 -10.40 -6.27 4.81
C PRO A 130 -10.75 -7.74 4.99
N SER A 131 -11.37 -8.30 3.96
CA SER A 131 -11.70 -9.73 3.89
C SER A 131 -10.46 -10.60 3.57
N GLY A 132 -10.60 -11.92 3.72
CA GLY A 132 -9.57 -12.86 3.29
C GLY A 132 -9.27 -12.78 1.79
N GLU A 133 -10.28 -12.50 0.95
CA GLU A 133 -10.12 -12.31 -0.51
C GLU A 133 -9.33 -11.03 -0.82
N GLU A 134 -9.61 -9.93 -0.14
CA GLU A 134 -8.86 -8.68 -0.30
C GLU A 134 -7.40 -8.84 0.12
N ALA A 135 -7.14 -9.51 1.24
CA ALA A 135 -5.78 -9.82 1.68
C ALA A 135 -5.04 -10.71 0.67
N ARG A 136 -5.72 -11.71 0.11
CA ARG A 136 -5.18 -12.56 -0.95
C ARG A 136 -4.79 -11.76 -2.19
N ASN A 137 -5.63 -10.85 -2.64
CA ASN A 137 -5.33 -9.98 -3.79
C ASN A 137 -4.04 -9.17 -3.57
N ALA A 138 -3.81 -8.68 -2.36
CA ALA A 138 -2.57 -7.97 -2.01
C ALA A 138 -1.33 -8.90 -2.07
N VAL A 139 -1.44 -10.13 -1.60
CA VAL A 139 -0.37 -11.14 -1.68
C VAL A 139 -0.09 -11.54 -3.13
N GLU A 140 -1.13 -11.76 -3.94
CA GLU A 140 -1.00 -12.06 -5.37
C GLU A 140 -0.24 -10.95 -6.12
N MET A 141 -0.53 -9.69 -5.86
CA MET A 141 0.23 -8.58 -6.46
C MET A 141 1.74 -8.70 -6.19
N ILE A 142 2.13 -9.05 -4.97
CA ILE A 142 3.54 -9.23 -4.60
C ILE A 142 4.16 -10.44 -5.31
N ASP A 143 3.47 -11.58 -5.32
CA ASP A 143 3.96 -12.81 -5.94
C ASP A 143 4.17 -12.62 -7.45
N TYR A 144 3.19 -12.02 -8.15
CA TYR A 144 3.32 -11.74 -9.58
C TYR A 144 4.38 -10.66 -9.88
N ALA A 145 4.60 -9.70 -8.98
CA ALA A 145 5.71 -8.75 -9.11
C ALA A 145 7.07 -9.47 -9.04
N ARG A 146 7.25 -10.42 -8.12
CA ARG A 146 8.46 -11.24 -8.04
C ARG A 146 8.67 -12.09 -9.30
N ARG A 147 7.61 -12.70 -9.82
CA ARG A 147 7.68 -13.46 -11.09
C ARG A 147 8.05 -12.56 -12.27
N SER A 148 7.50 -11.33 -12.31
CA SER A 148 7.83 -10.35 -13.33
C SER A 148 9.30 -9.96 -13.27
N ALA A 149 9.82 -9.66 -12.08
CA ALA A 149 11.21 -9.32 -11.86
C ALA A 149 12.14 -10.47 -12.28
N ALA A 150 11.85 -11.70 -11.88
CA ALA A 150 12.62 -12.88 -12.23
C ALA A 150 12.61 -13.17 -13.76
N ALA A 151 11.49 -12.87 -14.42
CA ALA A 151 11.33 -13.07 -15.87
C ALA A 151 11.78 -11.87 -16.71
N HIS A 152 12.13 -10.74 -16.10
CA HIS A 152 12.48 -9.46 -16.74
C HIS A 152 11.47 -9.00 -17.79
N ARG A 153 10.17 -9.22 -17.54
CA ARG A 153 9.07 -8.85 -18.44
C ARG A 153 7.77 -8.64 -17.69
N SER A 154 6.83 -7.96 -18.35
CA SER A 154 5.46 -7.87 -17.84
C SER A 154 4.79 -9.24 -17.77
N ILE A 155 4.00 -9.45 -16.73
CA ILE A 155 3.23 -10.67 -16.50
C ILE A 155 1.77 -10.31 -16.24
N ASP A 156 0.86 -11.05 -16.89
CA ASP A 156 -0.57 -10.93 -16.64
C ASP A 156 -0.92 -11.63 -15.31
N ILE A 157 -1.78 -10.98 -14.54
CA ILE A 157 -2.33 -11.50 -13.28
C ILE A 157 -3.73 -12.03 -13.58
N PRO A 158 -3.92 -13.37 -13.63
CA PRO A 158 -5.21 -13.94 -13.96
C PRO A 158 -6.25 -13.63 -12.85
N PRO A 159 -7.56 -13.71 -13.17
CA PRO A 159 -8.57 -13.71 -12.13
C PRO A 159 -8.31 -14.84 -11.13
N ALA A 160 -8.44 -14.52 -9.83
CA ALA A 160 -8.37 -15.53 -8.81
C ALA A 160 -9.39 -16.63 -9.07
N ALA A 161 -8.96 -17.90 -9.00
CA ALA A 161 -9.91 -19.00 -8.98
C ALA A 161 -10.81 -18.85 -7.74
N ARG A 162 -12.12 -18.89 -7.92
CA ARG A 162 -13.04 -18.97 -6.77
C ARG A 162 -12.87 -20.36 -6.15
N TRP A 163 -12.71 -20.39 -4.83
CA TRP A 163 -12.72 -21.62 -4.04
C TRP A 163 -14.15 -22.07 -3.81
#